data_19423d65df88ec685eeeff9f970a2984
#
_entry.id   19423d65df88ec685eeeff9f970a2984
#
_cell.length_a   1.000
_cell.length_b   1.000
_cell.length_c   1.000
_cell.angle_alpha   90.00
_cell.angle_beta   90.00
_cell.angle_gamma   90.00
#
_symmetry.space_group_name_H-M   'P 1'
#
loop_
_entity.id
_entity.type
_entity.pdbx_description
1 polymer ?
#
loop_
_entity_poly.entity_id
_entity_poly.type
_entity_poly.pdbx_seq_one_letter_code
_entity_poly.pdbx_strand_id
1 'polypeptide(L)' 'NAGSTDGTVLEHYGDVLYKLGDTNGAVEYWMKAKEQNVDSDTIDKKIAGKKLYD' A
#
# COMPACT_ATOMS: atom_id res chain seq x y z
N ASN A 1 -4.87 -7.65 16.92
CA ASN A 1 -6.19 -7.56 16.67
C ASN A 1 -6.52 -8.13 15.33
N ALA A 2 -7.64 -8.37 15.14
CA ALA A 2 -8.07 -9.07 13.98
C ALA A 2 -8.01 -8.21 12.75
N GLY A 3 -7.12 -7.33 12.67
CA GLY A 3 -7.13 -6.35 11.62
C GLY A 3 -6.82 -6.89 10.26
N SER A 4 -7.51 -7.91 9.84
CA SER A 4 -7.27 -8.45 8.52
C SER A 4 -7.51 -7.42 7.43
N THR A 5 -8.33 -6.41 7.72
CA THR A 5 -8.54 -5.30 6.79
C THR A 5 -7.82 -4.05 7.25
N ASP A 6 -6.89 -4.20 8.18
CA ASP A 6 -6.08 -3.10 8.64
C ASP A 6 -5.33 -2.48 7.47
N GLY A 7 -5.32 -1.15 7.42
CA GLY A 7 -4.62 -0.46 6.35
C GLY A 7 -3.15 -0.79 6.28
N THR A 8 -2.51 -1.02 7.44
CA THR A 8 -1.10 -1.38 7.46
C THR A 8 -0.87 -2.71 6.74
N VAL A 9 -1.76 -3.67 6.93
CA VAL A 9 -1.65 -4.95 6.24
C VAL A 9 -1.81 -4.76 4.73
N LEU A 10 -2.76 -3.93 4.34
CA LEU A 10 -2.97 -3.66 2.92
C LEU A 10 -1.77 -2.97 2.30
N GLU A 11 -1.18 -2.02 3.03
CA GLU A 11 0.01 -1.34 2.54
C GLU A 11 1.16 -2.33 2.36
N HIS A 12 1.36 -3.20 3.33
CA HIS A 12 2.40 -4.23 3.24
C HIS A 12 2.18 -5.13 2.04
N TYR A 13 0.94 -5.51 1.82
CA TYR A 13 0.62 -6.38 0.70
C TYR A 13 0.96 -5.69 -0.62
N GLY A 14 0.65 -4.41 -0.71
CA GLY A 14 1.03 -3.63 -1.88
C GLY A 14 2.54 -3.60 -2.08
N ASP A 15 3.30 -3.44 -0.98
CA ASP A 15 4.76 -3.46 -1.06
C ASP A 15 5.26 -4.78 -1.64
N VAL A 16 4.69 -5.89 -1.19
CA VAL A 16 5.07 -7.21 -1.69
C VAL A 16 4.76 -7.32 -3.18
N LEU A 17 3.59 -6.89 -3.59
CA LEU A 17 3.22 -6.94 -5.00
C LEU A 17 4.18 -6.12 -5.85
N TYR A 18 4.58 -4.96 -5.36
CA TYR A 18 5.52 -4.14 -6.08
C TYR A 18 6.83 -4.90 -6.31
N LYS A 19 7.33 -5.55 -5.26
CA LYS A 19 8.58 -6.29 -5.37
C LYS A 19 8.47 -7.49 -6.29
N LEU A 20 7.26 -8.01 -6.46
CA LEU A 20 7.02 -9.12 -7.39
C LEU A 20 6.84 -8.63 -8.83
N GLY A 21 6.87 -7.33 -9.04
CA GLY A 21 6.73 -6.78 -10.38
C GLY A 21 5.30 -6.38 -10.73
N ASP A 22 4.37 -6.52 -9.78
CA ASP A 22 2.97 -6.18 -10.04
C ASP A 22 2.70 -4.77 -9.55
N THR A 23 3.17 -3.79 -10.31
CA THR A 23 3.03 -2.40 -9.92
C THR A 23 1.57 -1.97 -9.86
N ASN A 24 0.76 -2.44 -10.79
CA ASN A 24 -0.66 -2.08 -10.80
C ASN A 24 -1.36 -2.60 -9.56
N GLY A 25 -1.10 -3.85 -9.19
CA GLY A 25 -1.67 -4.41 -7.99
C GLY A 25 -1.20 -3.70 -6.74
N ALA A 26 0.09 -3.34 -6.72
CA ALA A 26 0.63 -2.61 -5.60
C ALA A 26 -0.10 -1.29 -5.38
N VAL A 27 -0.29 -0.54 -6.45
CA VAL A 27 -0.98 0.75 -6.35
C VAL A 27 -2.41 0.55 -5.86
N GLU A 28 -3.09 -0.47 -6.35
CA GLU A 28 -4.45 -0.78 -5.90
C GLU A 28 -4.50 -1.00 -4.39
N TYR A 29 -3.58 -1.80 -3.87
CA TYR A 29 -3.59 -2.09 -2.43
C TYR A 29 -3.17 -0.88 -1.61
N TRP A 30 -2.26 -0.07 -2.13
CA TRP A 30 -1.92 1.16 -1.44
C TRP A 30 -3.12 2.10 -1.37
N MET A 31 -3.92 2.17 -2.44
CA MET A 31 -5.11 3.00 -2.43
C MET A 31 -6.14 2.47 -1.43
N LYS A 32 -6.29 1.16 -1.35
CA LYS A 32 -7.18 0.56 -0.37
C LYS A 32 -6.69 0.85 1.05
N ALA A 33 -5.39 0.78 1.26
CA ALA A 33 -4.82 1.09 2.56
C ALA A 33 -5.12 2.53 2.95
N LYS A 34 -5.00 3.44 2.01
CA LYS A 34 -5.30 4.83 2.27
C LYS A 34 -6.75 5.03 2.66
N GLU A 35 -7.66 4.28 2.04
CA GLU A 35 -9.08 4.35 2.39
C GLU A 35 -9.34 3.88 3.81
N GLN A 36 -8.48 3.05 4.35
CA GLN A 36 -8.59 2.59 5.73
C GLN A 36 -7.96 3.57 6.71
N ASN A 37 -7.68 4.78 6.25
CA ASN A 37 -7.14 5.85 7.10
C ASN A 37 -5.77 5.51 7.67
N VAL A 38 -4.93 4.90 6.84
CA VAL A 38 -3.55 4.69 7.24
C VAL A 38 -2.87 6.05 7.34
N ASP A 39 -2.34 6.32 8.51
CA ASP A 39 -1.67 7.59 8.76
C ASP A 39 -0.21 7.46 8.37
N SER A 40 0.05 7.54 7.07
CA SER A 40 1.40 7.37 6.56
C SER A 40 1.62 8.33 5.40
N ASP A 41 2.59 9.22 5.56
CA ASP A 41 2.92 10.14 4.47
C ASP A 41 3.48 9.40 3.27
N THR A 42 4.14 8.27 3.51
CA THR A 42 4.76 7.53 2.42
C THR A 42 3.74 6.88 1.50
N ILE A 43 2.53 6.58 2.00
CA ILE A 43 1.56 5.91 1.15
C ILE A 43 1.12 6.83 0.01
N ASP A 44 0.97 8.12 0.27
CA ASP A 44 0.63 9.06 -0.78
C ASP A 44 1.74 9.12 -1.82
N LYS A 45 2.99 9.11 -1.38
CA LYS A 45 4.13 9.14 -2.30
C LYS A 45 4.18 7.87 -3.13
N LYS A 46 3.91 6.72 -2.52
CA LYS A 46 3.91 5.46 -3.25
C LYS A 46 2.87 5.49 -4.35
N ILE A 47 1.67 5.97 -4.03
CA ILE A 47 0.59 6.02 -5.02
C ILE A 47 0.93 7.00 -6.13
N ALA A 48 1.40 8.18 -5.79
CA ALA A 48 1.69 9.20 -6.78
C ALA A 48 2.84 8.79 -7.70
N GLY A 49 3.88 8.20 -7.12
CA GLY A 49 5.04 7.78 -7.91
C GLY A 49 4.93 6.37 -8.46
N LYS A 50 3.94 5.63 -8.01
CA LYS A 50 3.74 4.23 -8.40
C LYS A 50 5.00 3.42 -8.15
N LYS A 51 5.63 3.65 -7.01
CA LYS A 51 6.83 2.91 -6.66
C LYS A 51 7.00 2.88 -5.15
N LEU A 52 7.86 1.96 -4.71
CA LEU A 52 8.16 1.79 -3.29
C LEU A 52 9.26 2.76 -2.90
N TYR A 53 9.03 3.49 -1.83
CA TYR A 53 10.04 4.35 -1.25
C TYR A 53 10.53 3.73 0.05
N ASP A 54 11.80 3.52 0.15
CA ASP A 54 12.35 2.98 1.40
C ASP A 54 12.94 4.12 2.22
#